data_dc13f44fe8579cb43acd59b4feb7c1a5
#
_entry.id   dc13f44fe8579cb43acd59b4feb7c1a5
#
_cell.length_a   1.000
_cell.length_b   1.000
_cell.length_c   1.000
_cell.angle_alpha   90.00
_cell.angle_beta   90.00
_cell.angle_gamma   90.00
#
_symmetry.space_group_name_H-M   'P 1'
#
loop_
_entity.id
_entity.type
_entity.pdbx_description
1 polymer ?
#
loop_
_entity_poly.entity_id
_entity_poly.type
_entity_poly.pdbx_seq_one_letter_code
_entity_poly.pdbx_strand_id
1 'polypeptide(L)'
;MMTMGNYGGTLAAVRSYGKHSHPTLLATSITSTLSHRSRYLSEALESPPVEDFEQFFSWLMAYGQQKPGVFLYPSSDDMTWLIAYYRDQLSQYYKLYSPDVETIYALLNKPKLHAVAETLGIPVPTTISPISVEELEAQADDLTYPVLIKPRTQIGMIRRQKGQVCESREQLLDIYPAYQQKFCYHPFLIGFDSDVSWPMVQSFHASAGQNTYSVAGFVDEKQEIFVSRFSAKVLQFPIRVGVGLCFESRPPNPKAVDYIKALCKAVGYYGVFEVEFIVDGDQLLLMDFNPRFYGQMAFELGRELPLDQLVLAYASNNYEYGKTVQQQDQKWNHNRVYRFSNRWRLWLILTTQSIAGNFSWAERRQWLAWSSQADVGFDPVYTDDDPNPRRADIKSVIKGGIKHPRSTFKTFFSNL
;
A
#
# COMPACT_ATOMS: atom_id res chain seq x y z
N MET A 1 -9.60 -15.04 5.35
CA MET A 1 -8.36 -15.55 4.72
C MET A 1 -7.53 -14.39 4.21
N MET A 2 -6.24 -14.42 4.42
CA MET A 2 -5.28 -13.36 4.13
C MET A 2 -4.08 -13.92 3.38
N THR A 3 -3.38 -13.07 2.64
CA THR A 3 -2.10 -13.37 1.99
C THR A 3 -0.98 -12.47 2.52
N MET A 4 0.25 -12.60 1.99
CA MET A 4 1.39 -11.71 2.32
C MET A 4 1.72 -11.64 3.82
N GLY A 5 2.00 -12.78 4.43
CA GLY A 5 2.23 -12.87 5.89
C GLY A 5 3.37 -12.02 6.48
N ASN A 6 4.30 -11.49 5.66
CA ASN A 6 5.32 -10.52 6.09
C ASN A 6 4.86 -9.07 6.03
N TYR A 7 3.66 -8.80 5.51
CA TYR A 7 3.13 -7.46 5.33
C TYR A 7 2.53 -6.91 6.63
N GLY A 8 2.81 -5.65 6.94
CA GLY A 8 2.34 -5.03 8.18
C GLY A 8 0.81 -4.99 8.29
N GLY A 9 0.12 -4.75 7.18
CA GLY A 9 -1.34 -4.76 7.13
C GLY A 9 -1.94 -6.14 7.42
N THR A 10 -1.33 -7.22 6.92
CA THR A 10 -1.76 -8.59 7.22
C THR A 10 -1.57 -8.92 8.70
N LEU A 11 -0.41 -8.57 9.29
CA LEU A 11 -0.18 -8.80 10.71
C LEU A 11 -1.17 -8.02 11.60
N ALA A 12 -1.47 -6.77 11.20
CA ALA A 12 -2.48 -5.95 11.89
C ALA A 12 -3.86 -6.60 11.87
N ALA A 13 -4.28 -7.11 10.71
CA ALA A 13 -5.55 -7.81 10.55
C ALA A 13 -5.62 -9.13 11.32
N VAL A 14 -4.55 -9.95 11.28
CA VAL A 14 -4.45 -11.19 12.08
C VAL A 14 -4.67 -10.89 13.57
N ARG A 15 -4.03 -9.83 14.08
CA ARG A 15 -4.19 -9.41 15.47
C ARG A 15 -5.60 -8.89 15.75
N SER A 16 -6.13 -8.04 14.89
CA SER A 16 -7.46 -7.45 15.11
C SER A 16 -8.55 -8.51 15.07
N TYR A 17 -8.61 -9.32 14.02
CA TYR A 17 -9.60 -10.40 13.92
C TYR A 17 -9.46 -11.42 15.07
N GLY A 18 -8.23 -11.82 15.39
CA GLY A 18 -8.01 -12.77 16.49
C GLY A 18 -8.42 -12.23 17.86
N LYS A 19 -8.22 -10.93 18.12
CA LYS A 19 -8.71 -10.26 19.35
C LYS A 19 -10.23 -10.24 19.44
N HIS A 20 -10.92 -10.17 18.29
CA HIS A 20 -12.37 -10.25 18.20
C HIS A 20 -12.90 -11.69 18.05
N SER A 21 -12.05 -12.69 18.34
CA SER A 21 -12.40 -14.12 18.30
C SER A 21 -12.82 -14.62 16.91
N HIS A 22 -12.39 -13.95 15.85
CA HIS A 22 -12.56 -14.45 14.49
C HIS A 22 -11.39 -15.37 14.11
N PRO A 23 -11.64 -16.60 13.64
CA PRO A 23 -10.58 -17.46 13.14
C PRO A 23 -9.85 -16.80 11.95
N THR A 24 -8.53 -16.78 12.00
CA THR A 24 -7.67 -16.16 11.00
C THR A 24 -6.91 -17.21 10.22
N LEU A 25 -7.00 -17.15 8.89
CA LEU A 25 -6.35 -18.06 7.95
C LEU A 25 -5.32 -17.29 7.13
N LEU A 26 -4.10 -17.82 7.01
CA LEU A 26 -3.04 -17.24 6.18
C LEU A 26 -2.74 -18.20 5.02
N ALA A 27 -3.09 -17.80 3.79
CA ALA A 27 -2.72 -18.51 2.57
C ALA A 27 -1.32 -18.03 2.10
N THR A 28 -0.37 -18.93 2.00
CA THR A 28 1.01 -18.55 1.68
C THR A 28 1.83 -19.70 1.11
N SER A 29 2.70 -19.39 0.16
CA SER A 29 3.76 -20.28 -0.34
C SER A 29 5.04 -20.23 0.52
N ILE A 30 5.10 -19.34 1.54
CA ILE A 30 6.28 -19.11 2.36
C ILE A 30 6.11 -19.81 3.71
N THR A 31 7.06 -20.66 4.07
CA THR A 31 7.01 -21.50 5.28
C THR A 31 7.12 -20.73 6.60
N SER A 32 7.58 -19.48 6.61
CA SER A 32 7.71 -18.68 7.83
C SER A 32 7.67 -17.18 7.53
N THR A 33 6.63 -16.52 8.00
CA THR A 33 6.43 -15.07 7.90
C THR A 33 6.21 -14.45 9.29
N LEU A 34 6.12 -13.13 9.38
CA LEU A 34 5.80 -12.44 10.64
C LEU A 34 4.44 -12.88 11.20
N SER A 35 3.44 -13.02 10.33
CA SER A 35 2.09 -13.44 10.73
C SER A 35 2.04 -14.86 11.27
N HIS A 36 2.90 -15.80 10.81
CA HIS A 36 3.03 -17.13 11.39
C HIS A 36 3.46 -17.12 12.86
N ARG A 37 4.06 -16.03 13.32
CA ARG A 37 4.57 -15.89 14.68
C ARG A 37 3.57 -15.20 15.61
N SER A 38 2.47 -14.69 15.05
CA SER A 38 1.39 -14.12 15.87
C SER A 38 0.61 -15.23 16.59
N ARG A 39 0.35 -15.00 17.86
CA ARG A 39 -0.52 -15.88 18.65
C ARG A 39 -1.98 -15.87 18.19
N TYR A 40 -2.34 -14.91 17.38
CA TYR A 40 -3.68 -14.68 16.85
C TYR A 40 -3.92 -15.34 15.49
N LEU A 41 -2.90 -15.95 14.88
CA LEU A 41 -3.10 -16.76 13.68
C LEU A 41 -3.67 -18.12 14.07
N SER A 42 -4.83 -18.47 13.48
CA SER A 42 -5.49 -19.74 13.75
C SER A 42 -4.89 -20.86 12.92
N GLU A 43 -4.65 -20.63 11.63
CA GLU A 43 -4.13 -21.64 10.72
C GLU A 43 -3.35 -20.99 9.56
N ALA A 44 -2.25 -21.63 9.18
CA ALA A 44 -1.51 -21.32 7.96
C ALA A 44 -1.77 -22.41 6.92
N LEU A 45 -2.19 -21.98 5.73
CA LEU A 45 -2.53 -22.85 4.60
C LEU A 45 -1.43 -22.74 3.55
N GLU A 46 -0.91 -23.86 3.09
CA GLU A 46 -0.02 -23.88 1.94
C GLU A 46 -0.82 -23.58 0.68
N SER A 47 -0.40 -22.56 -0.07
CA SER A 47 -1.06 -22.12 -1.30
C SER A 47 -0.03 -21.80 -2.38
N PRO A 48 -0.42 -21.80 -3.65
CA PRO A 48 0.37 -21.14 -4.69
C PRO A 48 0.62 -19.66 -4.35
N PRO A 49 1.66 -19.01 -4.92
CA PRO A 49 1.82 -17.56 -4.84
C PRO A 49 0.59 -16.85 -5.43
N VAL A 50 0.17 -15.75 -4.80
CA VAL A 50 -0.98 -14.96 -5.29
C VAL A 50 -0.71 -14.32 -6.66
N GLU A 51 0.55 -14.12 -7.00
CA GLU A 51 1.02 -13.60 -8.30
C GLU A 51 0.80 -14.60 -9.44
N ASP A 52 0.65 -15.89 -9.15
CA ASP A 52 0.20 -16.92 -10.10
C ASP A 52 -1.32 -17.01 -10.06
N PHE A 53 -1.97 -16.08 -10.74
CA PHE A 53 -3.41 -15.84 -10.66
C PHE A 53 -4.25 -17.09 -10.92
N GLU A 54 -3.90 -17.88 -11.93
CA GLU A 54 -4.70 -19.04 -12.36
C GLU A 54 -4.57 -20.20 -11.36
N GLN A 55 -3.37 -20.49 -10.89
CA GLN A 55 -3.15 -21.53 -9.88
C GLN A 55 -3.72 -21.11 -8.53
N PHE A 56 -3.55 -19.85 -8.13
CA PHE A 56 -4.09 -19.36 -6.88
C PHE A 56 -5.63 -19.34 -6.90
N PHE A 57 -6.24 -18.91 -7.99
CA PHE A 57 -7.69 -18.99 -8.17
C PHE A 57 -8.22 -20.42 -8.10
N SER A 58 -7.59 -21.36 -8.82
CA SER A 58 -7.96 -22.78 -8.79
C SER A 58 -7.89 -23.36 -7.38
N TRP A 59 -6.84 -23.00 -6.63
CA TRP A 59 -6.67 -23.37 -5.24
C TRP A 59 -7.76 -22.77 -4.34
N LEU A 60 -8.08 -21.47 -4.52
CA LEU A 60 -9.17 -20.82 -3.79
C LEU A 60 -10.52 -21.53 -4.05
N MET A 61 -10.84 -21.85 -5.31
CA MET A 61 -12.09 -22.53 -5.65
C MET A 61 -12.18 -23.91 -4.95
N ALA A 62 -11.11 -24.70 -4.98
CA ALA A 62 -11.06 -25.99 -4.31
C ALA A 62 -11.19 -25.87 -2.78
N TYR A 63 -10.54 -24.86 -2.17
CA TYR A 63 -10.66 -24.61 -0.74
C TYR A 63 -12.06 -24.11 -0.37
N GLY A 64 -12.63 -23.18 -1.15
CA GLY A 64 -13.96 -22.62 -0.92
C GLY A 64 -15.09 -23.65 -0.97
N GLN A 65 -14.99 -24.64 -1.87
CA GLN A 65 -15.92 -25.77 -1.94
C GLN A 65 -15.90 -26.58 -0.65
N GLN A 66 -14.74 -26.77 -0.02
CA GLN A 66 -14.60 -27.54 1.22
C GLN A 66 -14.96 -26.73 2.46
N LYS A 67 -14.70 -25.42 2.45
CA LYS A 67 -14.84 -24.50 3.59
C LYS A 67 -15.55 -23.21 3.17
N PRO A 68 -16.85 -23.25 2.86
CA PRO A 68 -17.59 -22.07 2.42
C PRO A 68 -17.77 -21.04 3.54
N GLY A 69 -18.00 -19.78 3.17
CA GLY A 69 -18.31 -18.67 4.06
C GLY A 69 -17.08 -17.94 4.64
N VAL A 70 -15.87 -18.27 4.19
CA VAL A 70 -14.66 -17.55 4.56
C VAL A 70 -14.64 -16.16 3.90
N PHE A 71 -14.32 -15.11 4.67
CA PHE A 71 -14.08 -13.77 4.15
C PHE A 71 -12.68 -13.68 3.53
N LEU A 72 -12.57 -13.16 2.30
CA LEU A 72 -11.29 -12.88 1.65
C LEU A 72 -10.85 -11.46 1.94
N TYR A 73 -9.67 -11.34 2.54
CA TYR A 73 -9.07 -10.07 2.94
C TYR A 73 -8.09 -9.57 1.87
N PRO A 74 -8.37 -8.45 1.17
CA PRO A 74 -7.53 -7.94 0.08
C PRO A 74 -6.28 -7.25 0.62
N SER A 75 -5.20 -8.00 0.80
CA SER A 75 -3.95 -7.53 1.42
C SER A 75 -2.87 -7.06 0.42
N SER A 76 -3.10 -7.17 -0.88
CA SER A 76 -2.20 -6.71 -1.95
C SER A 76 -2.96 -6.30 -3.19
N ASP A 77 -2.29 -5.59 -4.12
CA ASP A 77 -2.84 -5.22 -5.41
C ASP A 77 -3.27 -6.47 -6.19
N ASP A 78 -2.40 -7.50 -6.21
CA ASP A 78 -2.68 -8.78 -6.87
C ASP A 78 -3.92 -9.47 -6.30
N MET A 79 -4.01 -9.56 -4.96
CA MET A 79 -5.18 -10.17 -4.31
C MET A 79 -6.47 -9.37 -4.54
N THR A 80 -6.39 -8.05 -4.52
CA THR A 80 -7.53 -7.16 -4.74
C THR A 80 -8.04 -7.29 -6.16
N TRP A 81 -7.13 -7.28 -7.13
CA TRP A 81 -7.48 -7.44 -8.54
C TRP A 81 -8.04 -8.85 -8.83
N LEU A 82 -7.41 -9.90 -8.29
CA LEU A 82 -7.87 -11.28 -8.43
C LEU A 82 -9.29 -11.46 -7.86
N ILE A 83 -9.56 -10.92 -6.67
CA ILE A 83 -10.90 -10.98 -6.07
C ILE A 83 -11.93 -10.28 -6.97
N ALA A 84 -11.60 -9.12 -7.52
CA ALA A 84 -12.50 -8.37 -8.40
C ALA A 84 -12.71 -9.07 -9.74
N TYR A 85 -11.64 -9.63 -10.33
CA TYR A 85 -11.70 -10.32 -11.62
C TYR A 85 -12.53 -11.62 -11.56
N TYR A 86 -12.38 -12.41 -10.51
CA TYR A 86 -13.11 -13.66 -10.30
C TYR A 86 -14.27 -13.51 -9.31
N ARG A 87 -14.81 -12.29 -9.15
CA ARG A 87 -15.80 -11.97 -8.12
C ARG A 87 -17.01 -12.91 -8.13
N ASP A 88 -17.60 -13.14 -9.31
CA ASP A 88 -18.82 -13.93 -9.43
C ASP A 88 -18.60 -15.41 -9.10
N GLN A 89 -17.43 -15.97 -9.46
CA GLN A 89 -17.07 -17.34 -9.12
C GLN A 89 -16.73 -17.47 -7.63
N LEU A 90 -15.94 -16.54 -7.08
CA LEU A 90 -15.54 -16.57 -5.69
C LEU A 90 -16.71 -16.31 -4.73
N SER A 91 -17.69 -15.48 -5.11
CA SER A 91 -18.87 -15.19 -4.29
C SER A 91 -19.75 -16.40 -4.01
N GLN A 92 -19.61 -17.48 -4.79
CA GLN A 92 -20.31 -18.74 -4.54
C GLN A 92 -19.87 -19.42 -3.23
N TYR A 93 -18.63 -19.16 -2.79
CA TYR A 93 -18.05 -19.84 -1.62
C TYR A 93 -17.53 -18.85 -0.57
N TYR A 94 -17.21 -17.62 -0.95
CA TYR A 94 -16.55 -16.64 -0.09
C TYR A 94 -17.43 -15.43 0.20
N LYS A 95 -17.23 -14.83 1.36
CA LYS A 95 -17.74 -13.50 1.64
C LYS A 95 -16.80 -12.48 1.03
N LEU A 96 -17.34 -11.60 0.19
CA LEU A 96 -16.58 -10.56 -0.51
C LEU A 96 -17.24 -9.20 -0.26
N TYR A 97 -16.43 -8.17 -0.24
CA TYR A 97 -16.87 -6.78 -0.34
C TYR A 97 -15.89 -6.08 -1.28
N SER A 98 -16.13 -6.19 -2.56
CA SER A 98 -15.24 -5.72 -3.63
C SER A 98 -16.06 -5.19 -4.80
N PRO A 99 -15.70 -4.02 -5.35
CA PRO A 99 -16.21 -3.55 -6.64
C PRO A 99 -15.86 -4.51 -7.78
N ASP A 100 -16.31 -4.17 -8.98
CA ASP A 100 -15.91 -4.88 -10.19
C ASP A 100 -14.44 -4.66 -10.56
N VAL A 101 -13.95 -5.45 -11.51
CA VAL A 101 -12.55 -5.43 -11.92
C VAL A 101 -12.15 -4.13 -12.61
N GLU A 102 -13.05 -3.51 -13.38
CA GLU A 102 -12.79 -2.26 -14.09
C GLU A 102 -12.60 -1.11 -13.09
N THR A 103 -13.45 -1.03 -12.06
CA THR A 103 -13.31 -0.08 -10.96
C THR A 103 -11.97 -0.24 -10.23
N ILE A 104 -11.63 -1.48 -9.85
CA ILE A 104 -10.36 -1.76 -9.15
C ILE A 104 -9.16 -1.45 -10.04
N TYR A 105 -9.22 -1.82 -11.33
CA TYR A 105 -8.11 -1.57 -12.26
C TYR A 105 -7.94 -0.08 -12.58
N ALA A 106 -9.04 0.67 -12.70
CA ALA A 106 -8.99 2.12 -12.89
C ALA A 106 -8.24 2.83 -11.74
N LEU A 107 -8.33 2.32 -10.52
CA LEU A 107 -7.65 2.88 -9.35
C LEU A 107 -6.19 2.38 -9.20
N LEU A 108 -5.91 1.14 -9.57
CA LEU A 108 -4.57 0.53 -9.46
C LEU A 108 -3.66 0.82 -10.67
N ASN A 109 -4.22 1.26 -11.79
CA ASN A 109 -3.47 1.71 -12.96
C ASN A 109 -3.33 3.25 -12.93
N LYS A 110 -2.13 3.74 -12.62
CA LYS A 110 -1.89 5.17 -12.40
C LYS A 110 -2.32 6.09 -13.54
N PRO A 111 -2.02 5.81 -14.83
CA PRO A 111 -2.57 6.58 -15.95
C PRO A 111 -4.09 6.66 -15.96
N LYS A 112 -4.78 5.53 -15.72
CA LYS A 112 -6.25 5.49 -15.67
C LYS A 112 -6.79 6.29 -14.49
N LEU A 113 -6.18 6.17 -13.31
CA LEU A 113 -6.49 6.96 -12.12
C LEU A 113 -6.35 8.46 -12.39
N HIS A 114 -5.23 8.87 -12.99
CA HIS A 114 -4.97 10.28 -13.31
C HIS A 114 -5.97 10.81 -14.33
N ALA A 115 -6.28 10.05 -15.37
CA ALA A 115 -7.27 10.46 -16.38
C ALA A 115 -8.66 10.71 -15.74
N VAL A 116 -9.12 9.85 -14.83
CA VAL A 116 -10.36 10.08 -14.09
C VAL A 116 -10.24 11.33 -13.20
N ALA A 117 -9.13 11.48 -12.48
CA ALA A 117 -8.90 12.63 -11.59
C ALA A 117 -8.95 13.96 -12.37
N GLU A 118 -8.34 14.03 -13.55
CA GLU A 118 -8.33 15.21 -14.42
C GLU A 118 -9.75 15.59 -14.87
N THR A 119 -10.60 14.61 -15.22
CA THR A 119 -12.02 14.90 -15.58
C THR A 119 -12.82 15.50 -14.42
N LEU A 120 -12.38 15.27 -13.20
CA LEU A 120 -12.99 15.79 -11.97
C LEU A 120 -12.32 17.08 -11.49
N GLY A 121 -11.32 17.61 -12.21
CA GLY A 121 -10.54 18.77 -11.79
C GLY A 121 -9.66 18.51 -10.56
N ILE A 122 -9.33 17.26 -10.29
CA ILE A 122 -8.40 16.85 -9.21
C ILE A 122 -6.98 16.95 -9.77
N PRO A 123 -6.09 17.77 -9.17
CA PRO A 123 -4.73 17.90 -9.64
C PRO A 123 -3.95 16.59 -9.53
N VAL A 124 -3.16 16.30 -10.56
CA VAL A 124 -2.24 15.14 -10.62
C VAL A 124 -0.86 15.62 -11.06
N PRO A 125 0.21 14.88 -10.76
CA PRO A 125 1.52 15.16 -11.37
C PRO A 125 1.44 15.00 -12.90
N THR A 126 2.06 15.91 -13.67
CA THR A 126 2.12 15.81 -15.12
C THR A 126 2.64 14.43 -15.54
N THR A 127 1.88 13.73 -16.35
CA THR A 127 2.14 12.32 -16.69
C THR A 127 1.90 12.08 -18.18
N ILE A 128 2.83 11.38 -18.82
CA ILE A 128 2.64 10.80 -20.16
C ILE A 128 2.71 9.27 -20.08
N SER A 129 2.02 8.61 -20.99
CA SER A 129 1.87 7.15 -20.98
C SER A 129 2.07 6.57 -22.37
N PRO A 130 3.27 6.74 -22.97
CA PRO A 130 3.55 6.31 -24.33
C PRO A 130 3.40 4.79 -24.48
N ILE A 131 2.96 4.33 -25.64
CA ILE A 131 2.85 2.92 -26.02
C ILE A 131 3.86 2.54 -27.13
N SER A 132 4.75 3.45 -27.45
CA SER A 132 5.91 3.22 -28.32
C SER A 132 7.04 4.21 -28.00
N VAL A 133 8.23 3.97 -28.54
CA VAL A 133 9.38 4.88 -28.41
C VAL A 133 9.14 6.15 -29.22
N GLU A 134 8.53 6.04 -30.40
CA GLU A 134 8.18 7.17 -31.26
C GLU A 134 7.20 8.13 -30.58
N GLU A 135 6.21 7.56 -29.86
CA GLU A 135 5.27 8.37 -29.09
C GLU A 135 5.95 9.06 -27.90
N LEU A 136 6.89 8.38 -27.22
CA LEU A 136 7.72 9.00 -26.19
C LEU A 136 8.54 10.18 -26.76
N GLU A 137 9.22 9.98 -27.91
CA GLU A 137 10.04 11.02 -28.54
C GLU A 137 9.21 12.27 -28.88
N ALA A 138 8.00 12.06 -29.40
CA ALA A 138 7.08 13.13 -29.76
C ALA A 138 6.59 13.97 -28.56
N GLN A 139 6.51 13.35 -27.35
CA GLN A 139 6.02 14.00 -26.13
C GLN A 139 7.13 14.49 -25.21
N ALA A 140 8.38 14.05 -25.43
CA ALA A 140 9.50 14.30 -24.52
C ALA A 140 9.92 15.78 -24.45
N ASP A 141 9.66 16.57 -25.50
CA ASP A 141 10.00 17.99 -25.56
C ASP A 141 9.07 18.87 -24.69
N ASP A 142 7.84 18.39 -24.44
CA ASP A 142 6.84 19.06 -23.60
C ASP A 142 7.01 18.79 -22.09
N LEU A 143 7.95 17.93 -21.71
CA LEU A 143 8.17 17.55 -20.31
C LEU A 143 9.07 18.56 -19.58
N THR A 144 8.74 18.84 -18.34
CA THR A 144 9.60 19.58 -17.41
C THR A 144 10.48 18.60 -16.63
N TYR A 145 11.80 18.67 -16.81
CA TYR A 145 12.75 17.79 -16.14
C TYR A 145 13.15 18.30 -14.75
N PRO A 146 13.49 17.43 -13.78
CA PRO A 146 13.59 15.98 -13.94
C PRO A 146 12.24 15.26 -14.01
N VAL A 147 12.24 14.06 -14.61
CA VAL A 147 11.08 13.17 -14.71
C VAL A 147 11.37 11.80 -14.11
N LEU A 148 10.33 11.02 -13.83
CA LEU A 148 10.40 9.68 -13.25
C LEU A 148 9.76 8.66 -14.19
N ILE A 149 10.54 7.71 -14.71
CA ILE A 149 10.01 6.53 -15.38
C ILE A 149 9.53 5.55 -14.31
N LYS A 150 8.30 5.05 -14.41
CA LYS A 150 7.77 4.06 -13.44
C LYS A 150 6.71 3.15 -14.06
N PRO A 151 6.41 1.99 -13.44
CA PRO A 151 5.32 1.12 -13.86
C PRO A 151 3.96 1.84 -13.80
N ARG A 152 3.04 1.48 -14.71
CA ARG A 152 1.65 1.92 -14.66
C ARG A 152 0.89 1.30 -13.48
N THR A 153 1.19 0.05 -13.14
CA THR A 153 0.61 -0.69 -12.02
C THR A 153 1.62 -1.64 -11.39
N GLN A 154 1.34 -2.14 -10.20
CA GLN A 154 2.11 -3.19 -9.53
C GLN A 154 1.45 -4.58 -9.66
N ILE A 155 0.24 -4.66 -10.21
CA ILE A 155 -0.50 -5.92 -10.40
C ILE A 155 0.29 -6.83 -11.35
N GLY A 156 0.42 -8.10 -11.02
CA GLY A 156 1.02 -9.11 -11.88
C GLY A 156 2.46 -8.86 -12.29
N MET A 157 3.18 -8.00 -11.55
CA MET A 157 4.56 -7.68 -11.86
C MET A 157 5.48 -8.78 -11.34
N ILE A 158 6.07 -9.59 -12.25
CA ILE A 158 6.95 -10.71 -11.92
C ILE A 158 8.26 -10.21 -11.30
N ARG A 159 8.77 -9.07 -11.78
CA ARG A 159 9.97 -8.41 -11.22
C ARG A 159 9.63 -6.96 -10.87
N ARG A 160 9.57 -6.68 -9.58
CA ARG A 160 9.33 -5.31 -9.11
C ARG A 160 10.45 -4.38 -9.58
N GLN A 161 10.08 -3.36 -10.35
CA GLN A 161 10.96 -2.29 -10.79
C GLN A 161 10.71 -1.05 -9.94
N LYS A 162 11.81 -0.41 -9.51
CA LYS A 162 11.74 0.93 -8.89
C LYS A 162 11.66 1.99 -9.98
N GLY A 163 11.11 3.13 -9.64
CA GLY A 163 11.17 4.29 -10.52
C GLY A 163 12.62 4.72 -10.82
N GLN A 164 12.85 5.22 -12.03
CA GLN A 164 14.13 5.72 -12.50
C GLN A 164 14.00 7.20 -12.80
N VAL A 165 14.78 8.05 -12.12
CA VAL A 165 14.81 9.49 -12.38
C VAL A 165 15.66 9.77 -13.61
N CYS A 166 15.18 10.65 -14.49
CA CYS A 166 15.88 11.17 -15.66
C CYS A 166 15.96 12.70 -15.55
N GLU A 167 17.17 13.23 -15.58
CA GLU A 167 17.45 14.66 -15.38
C GLU A 167 17.31 15.48 -16.68
N SER A 168 17.31 14.83 -17.85
CA SER A 168 17.15 15.47 -19.15
C SER A 168 16.41 14.58 -20.16
N ARG A 169 16.01 15.20 -21.29
CA ARG A 169 15.41 14.51 -22.44
C ARG A 169 16.31 13.40 -22.99
N GLU A 170 17.58 13.71 -23.20
CA GLU A 170 18.56 12.76 -23.74
C GLU A 170 18.68 11.55 -22.83
N GLN A 171 18.75 11.78 -21.51
CA GLN A 171 18.81 10.70 -20.53
C GLN A 171 17.52 9.87 -20.52
N LEU A 172 16.35 10.51 -20.67
CA LEU A 172 15.07 9.82 -20.76
C LEU A 172 15.04 8.87 -21.96
N LEU A 173 15.38 9.37 -23.15
CA LEU A 173 15.36 8.59 -24.39
C LEU A 173 16.39 7.45 -24.40
N ASP A 174 17.55 7.65 -23.76
CA ASP A 174 18.58 6.62 -23.61
C ASP A 174 18.15 5.49 -22.66
N ILE A 175 17.55 5.87 -21.52
CA ILE A 175 17.22 4.90 -20.44
C ILE A 175 15.92 4.15 -20.72
N TYR A 176 14.91 4.80 -21.29
CA TYR A 176 13.55 4.29 -21.38
C TYR A 176 13.44 2.92 -22.08
N PRO A 177 14.09 2.65 -23.26
CA PRO A 177 14.00 1.38 -23.93
C PRO A 177 14.55 0.23 -23.05
N ALA A 178 15.71 0.45 -22.40
CA ALA A 178 16.31 -0.54 -21.51
C ALA A 178 15.50 -0.74 -20.21
N TYR A 179 14.81 0.29 -19.75
CA TYR A 179 13.91 0.20 -18.61
C TYR A 179 12.67 -0.59 -19.01
N GLN A 180 12.04 -0.31 -20.15
CA GLN A 180 10.86 -1.00 -20.68
C GLN A 180 11.15 -2.50 -20.89
N GLN A 181 12.29 -2.89 -21.46
CA GLN A 181 12.67 -4.29 -21.67
C GLN A 181 12.82 -5.10 -20.37
N LYS A 182 13.05 -4.45 -19.23
CA LYS A 182 13.09 -5.11 -17.91
C LYS A 182 11.71 -5.38 -17.32
N PHE A 183 10.66 -4.79 -17.91
CA PHE A 183 9.30 -5.02 -17.46
C PHE A 183 8.86 -6.43 -17.78
N CYS A 184 8.38 -7.12 -16.76
CA CYS A 184 7.86 -8.46 -16.90
C CYS A 184 6.57 -8.55 -16.08
N TYR A 185 5.46 -8.57 -16.79
CA TYR A 185 4.14 -8.79 -16.22
C TYR A 185 3.66 -10.20 -16.50
N HIS A 186 2.77 -10.70 -15.66
CA HIS A 186 2.13 -11.97 -15.88
C HIS A 186 1.30 -11.91 -17.19
N PRO A 187 1.37 -12.95 -18.07
CA PRO A 187 0.67 -12.96 -19.36
C PRO A 187 -0.83 -12.70 -19.24
N PHE A 188 -1.44 -13.14 -18.15
CA PHE A 188 -2.84 -12.91 -17.85
C PHE A 188 -3.19 -11.41 -17.76
N LEU A 189 -2.35 -10.58 -17.11
CA LEU A 189 -2.57 -9.14 -17.08
C LEU A 189 -2.30 -8.47 -18.43
N ILE A 190 -1.30 -8.94 -19.17
CA ILE A 190 -1.03 -8.44 -20.55
C ILE A 190 -2.24 -8.72 -21.47
N GLY A 191 -2.90 -9.87 -21.29
CA GLY A 191 -4.13 -10.19 -22.01
C GLY A 191 -5.32 -9.30 -21.61
N PHE A 192 -5.33 -8.77 -20.39
CA PHE A 192 -6.35 -7.83 -19.91
C PHE A 192 -6.08 -6.38 -20.36
N ASP A 193 -4.84 -5.94 -20.30
CA ASP A 193 -4.37 -4.60 -20.73
C ASP A 193 -2.96 -4.74 -21.34
N SER A 194 -2.86 -4.70 -22.68
CA SER A 194 -1.59 -4.82 -23.40
C SER A 194 -0.62 -3.66 -23.12
N ASP A 195 -1.18 -2.47 -22.84
CA ASP A 195 -0.40 -1.23 -22.66
C ASP A 195 0.36 -1.22 -21.34
N VAL A 196 0.03 -2.15 -20.42
CA VAL A 196 0.74 -2.29 -19.14
C VAL A 196 2.24 -2.52 -19.31
N SER A 197 2.64 -3.12 -20.42
CA SER A 197 4.04 -3.39 -20.76
C SER A 197 4.88 -2.13 -21.04
N TRP A 198 4.23 -0.98 -21.20
CA TRP A 198 4.89 0.30 -21.44
C TRP A 198 4.90 1.15 -20.16
N PRO A 199 6.08 1.53 -19.64
CA PRO A 199 6.16 2.39 -18.48
C PRO A 199 5.58 3.77 -18.73
N MET A 200 5.07 4.41 -17.68
CA MET A 200 4.69 5.82 -17.70
C MET A 200 5.88 6.70 -17.36
N VAL A 201 5.84 7.95 -17.77
CA VAL A 201 6.78 9.01 -17.39
C VAL A 201 6.02 10.12 -16.69
N GLN A 202 6.50 10.52 -15.53
CA GLN A 202 5.82 11.48 -14.65
C GLN A 202 6.79 12.57 -14.19
N SER A 203 6.30 13.79 -13.97
CA SER A 203 7.09 14.85 -13.32
C SER A 203 7.65 14.37 -11.97
N PHE A 204 8.92 14.66 -11.71
CA PHE A 204 9.58 14.30 -10.47
C PHE A 204 9.43 15.40 -9.44
N HIS A 205 8.75 15.11 -8.35
CA HIS A 205 8.59 15.99 -7.21
C HIS A 205 9.53 15.55 -6.09
N ALA A 206 10.65 16.25 -5.89
CA ALA A 206 11.63 15.92 -4.85
C ALA A 206 11.02 15.94 -3.43
N SER A 207 10.01 16.79 -3.21
CA SER A 207 9.27 16.89 -1.97
C SER A 207 8.41 15.66 -1.65
N ALA A 208 8.07 14.83 -2.63
CA ALA A 208 7.22 13.65 -2.43
C ALA A 208 7.77 12.63 -1.42
N GLY A 209 9.09 12.65 -1.16
CA GLY A 209 9.72 11.81 -0.13
C GLY A 209 9.38 12.19 1.32
N GLN A 210 9.01 13.45 1.58
CA GLN A 210 8.81 14.01 2.92
C GLN A 210 7.55 14.87 3.04
N ASN A 211 6.87 15.16 1.93
CA ASN A 211 5.73 16.06 1.89
C ASN A 211 4.51 15.39 1.25
N THR A 212 4.14 14.24 1.82
CA THR A 212 2.92 13.52 1.43
C THR A 212 1.82 13.78 2.45
N TYR A 213 0.59 13.76 1.95
CA TYR A 213 -0.60 13.76 2.77
C TYR A 213 -1.44 12.54 2.39
N SER A 214 -1.68 11.65 3.35
CA SER A 214 -2.43 10.41 3.12
C SER A 214 -3.76 10.45 3.83
N VAL A 215 -4.79 9.98 3.15
CA VAL A 215 -6.13 9.77 3.71
C VAL A 215 -6.44 8.29 3.60
N ALA A 216 -6.64 7.65 4.73
CA ALA A 216 -7.05 6.26 4.82
C ALA A 216 -8.46 6.15 5.40
N GLY A 217 -9.28 5.25 4.85
CA GLY A 217 -10.67 5.20 5.28
C GLY A 217 -11.47 4.06 4.65
N PHE A 218 -12.77 4.23 4.76
CA PHE A 218 -13.77 3.33 4.20
C PHE A 218 -14.92 4.14 3.61
N VAL A 219 -15.42 3.71 2.47
CA VAL A 219 -16.65 4.21 1.84
C VAL A 219 -17.55 3.02 1.51
N ASP A 220 -18.85 3.14 1.76
CA ASP A 220 -19.80 2.09 1.42
C ASP A 220 -20.31 2.21 -0.03
N GLU A 221 -20.92 1.16 -0.53
CA GLU A 221 -21.43 1.08 -1.91
C GLU A 221 -22.44 2.18 -2.23
N LYS A 222 -23.25 2.61 -1.25
CA LYS A 222 -24.24 3.67 -1.41
C LYS A 222 -23.66 5.08 -1.29
N GLN A 223 -22.37 5.21 -0.95
CA GLN A 223 -21.71 6.48 -0.68
C GLN A 223 -22.33 7.26 0.52
N GLU A 224 -23.02 6.56 1.43
CA GLU A 224 -23.66 7.13 2.62
C GLU A 224 -22.72 7.13 3.84
N ILE A 225 -21.85 6.11 3.92
CA ILE A 225 -20.84 5.98 4.98
C ILE A 225 -19.48 6.37 4.41
N PHE A 226 -18.84 7.34 5.04
CA PHE A 226 -17.48 7.75 4.77
C PHE A 226 -16.76 8.06 6.09
N VAL A 227 -15.75 7.26 6.41
CA VAL A 227 -14.93 7.44 7.62
C VAL A 227 -13.46 7.47 7.25
N SER A 228 -12.66 8.31 7.93
CA SER A 228 -11.26 8.49 7.51
C SER A 228 -10.33 8.94 8.62
N ARG A 229 -9.02 8.66 8.43
CA ARG A 229 -7.90 9.18 9.20
C ARG A 229 -6.87 9.80 8.27
N PHE A 230 -6.18 10.79 8.79
CA PHE A 230 -5.25 11.61 8.04
C PHE A 230 -3.84 11.43 8.59
N SER A 231 -2.86 11.35 7.71
CA SER A 231 -1.47 11.19 8.10
C SER A 231 -0.51 11.75 7.06
N ALA A 232 0.75 11.88 7.45
CA ALA A 232 1.83 12.16 6.54
C ALA A 232 2.94 11.13 6.74
N LYS A 233 3.56 10.72 5.66
CA LYS A 233 4.83 10.02 5.67
C LYS A 233 5.93 11.05 5.94
N VAL A 234 6.52 11.00 7.13
CA VAL A 234 7.53 11.98 7.57
C VAL A 234 8.96 11.50 7.37
N LEU A 235 9.16 10.19 7.21
CA LEU A 235 10.45 9.58 6.87
C LEU A 235 10.23 8.34 6.02
N GLN A 236 11.01 8.20 4.96
CA GLN A 236 11.06 7.00 4.12
C GLN A 236 12.49 6.45 4.02
N PHE A 237 12.61 5.20 3.65
CA PHE A 237 13.90 4.58 3.37
C PHE A 237 13.82 3.65 2.15
N PRO A 238 14.74 3.74 1.17
CA PRO A 238 15.76 4.80 0.98
C PRO A 238 15.16 6.21 0.86
N ILE A 239 15.99 7.26 1.12
CA ILE A 239 15.50 8.63 1.31
C ILE A 239 14.88 9.22 0.04
N ARG A 240 15.47 8.98 -1.13
CA ARG A 240 14.99 9.58 -2.41
C ARG A 240 13.74 8.87 -2.94
N VAL A 241 13.78 7.53 -3.02
CA VAL A 241 12.66 6.70 -3.52
C VAL A 241 12.58 5.47 -2.62
N GLY A 242 11.68 5.48 -1.65
CA GLY A 242 11.61 4.45 -0.62
C GLY A 242 10.21 4.16 -0.10
N VAL A 243 10.17 3.23 0.84
CA VAL A 243 8.96 2.86 1.58
C VAL A 243 8.87 3.70 2.84
N GLY A 244 7.67 4.10 3.24
CA GLY A 244 7.43 4.85 4.46
C GLY A 244 7.95 4.11 5.70
N LEU A 245 8.77 4.79 6.49
CA LEU A 245 9.36 4.28 7.74
C LEU A 245 8.69 4.90 8.97
N CYS A 246 8.31 6.18 8.87
CA CYS A 246 7.64 6.93 9.93
C CYS A 246 6.44 7.67 9.37
N PHE A 247 5.32 7.60 10.11
CA PHE A 247 4.09 8.29 9.80
C PHE A 247 3.61 9.06 11.03
N GLU A 248 2.98 10.21 10.78
CA GLU A 248 2.41 11.06 11.82
C GLU A 248 1.00 11.48 11.43
N SER A 249 0.07 11.52 12.39
CA SER A 249 -1.28 12.02 12.14
C SER A 249 -1.25 13.48 11.67
N ARG A 250 -2.25 13.83 10.85
CA ARG A 250 -2.46 15.20 10.35
C ARG A 250 -3.89 15.64 10.61
N PRO A 251 -4.14 16.94 10.71
CA PRO A 251 -5.50 17.47 10.70
C PRO A 251 -6.25 17.08 9.42
N PRO A 252 -7.59 16.99 9.46
CA PRO A 252 -8.41 16.83 8.26
C PRO A 252 -8.15 17.92 7.24
N ASN A 253 -8.08 17.54 5.96
CA ASN A 253 -8.10 18.46 4.84
C ASN A 253 -9.41 18.25 4.06
N PRO A 254 -10.39 19.17 4.15
CA PRO A 254 -11.68 19.01 3.47
C PRO A 254 -11.56 18.82 1.98
N LYS A 255 -10.61 19.50 1.33
CA LYS A 255 -10.36 19.38 -0.13
C LYS A 255 -9.92 17.96 -0.52
N ALA A 256 -9.06 17.31 0.28
CA ALA A 256 -8.68 15.93 0.07
C ALA A 256 -9.87 14.97 0.21
N VAL A 257 -10.72 15.20 1.20
CA VAL A 257 -11.94 14.41 1.41
C VAL A 257 -12.90 14.56 0.24
N ASP A 258 -13.12 15.78 -0.24
CA ASP A 258 -14.01 16.05 -1.38
C ASP A 258 -13.48 15.39 -2.67
N TYR A 259 -12.16 15.45 -2.92
CA TYR A 259 -11.52 14.76 -4.04
C TYR A 259 -11.73 13.25 -4.00
N ILE A 260 -11.52 12.63 -2.83
CA ILE A 260 -11.70 11.18 -2.67
C ILE A 260 -13.16 10.77 -2.87
N LYS A 261 -14.11 11.52 -2.28
CA LYS A 261 -15.55 11.25 -2.46
C LYS A 261 -15.96 11.36 -3.92
N ALA A 262 -15.51 12.43 -4.61
CA ALA A 262 -15.80 12.63 -6.03
C ALA A 262 -15.24 11.48 -6.87
N LEU A 263 -13.98 11.07 -6.61
CA LEU A 263 -13.32 9.98 -7.31
C LEU A 263 -14.03 8.64 -7.07
N CYS A 264 -14.29 8.28 -5.80
CA CYS A 264 -15.00 7.05 -5.45
C CYS A 264 -16.38 6.97 -6.14
N LYS A 265 -17.11 8.09 -6.13
CA LYS A 265 -18.43 8.17 -6.79
C LYS A 265 -18.32 8.02 -8.31
N ALA A 266 -17.32 8.65 -8.93
CA ALA A 266 -17.15 8.63 -10.39
C ALA A 266 -16.81 7.23 -10.92
N VAL A 267 -15.98 6.47 -10.20
CA VAL A 267 -15.59 5.11 -10.61
C VAL A 267 -16.46 4.02 -9.98
N GLY A 268 -17.42 4.34 -9.12
CA GLY A 268 -18.24 3.36 -8.41
C GLY A 268 -17.47 2.58 -7.33
N TYR A 269 -16.42 3.17 -6.75
CA TYR A 269 -15.62 2.50 -5.74
C TYR A 269 -16.31 2.45 -4.38
N TYR A 270 -16.20 1.31 -3.72
CA TYR A 270 -16.55 1.10 -2.31
C TYR A 270 -15.55 0.13 -1.65
N GLY A 271 -15.35 0.27 -0.36
CA GLY A 271 -14.40 -0.53 0.41
C GLY A 271 -13.40 0.31 1.18
N VAL A 272 -12.34 -0.34 1.63
CA VAL A 272 -11.22 0.30 2.32
C VAL A 272 -10.29 0.95 1.31
N PHE A 273 -9.83 2.14 1.60
CA PHE A 273 -8.87 2.86 0.77
C PHE A 273 -7.75 3.50 1.58
N GLU A 274 -6.64 3.73 0.90
CA GLU A 274 -5.60 4.68 1.31
C GLU A 274 -5.17 5.46 0.07
N VAL A 275 -5.26 6.79 0.15
CA VAL A 275 -4.97 7.70 -0.97
C VAL A 275 -3.84 8.61 -0.57
N GLU A 276 -2.81 8.68 -1.42
CA GLU A 276 -1.64 9.54 -1.21
C GLU A 276 -1.67 10.76 -2.14
N PHE A 277 -1.41 11.92 -1.55
CA PHE A 277 -1.22 13.19 -2.25
C PHE A 277 0.19 13.71 -2.02
N ILE A 278 0.79 14.32 -3.04
CA ILE A 278 1.94 15.19 -2.89
C ILE A 278 1.43 16.58 -2.51
N VAL A 279 1.98 17.17 -1.46
CA VAL A 279 1.71 18.56 -1.11
C VAL A 279 2.71 19.45 -1.87
N ASP A 280 2.18 20.25 -2.79
CA ASP A 280 2.98 21.17 -3.60
C ASP A 280 2.41 22.59 -3.45
N GLY A 281 3.03 23.38 -2.58
CA GLY A 281 2.45 24.65 -2.12
C GLY A 281 1.07 24.44 -1.49
N ASP A 282 0.06 25.10 -2.05
CA ASP A 282 -1.35 24.99 -1.64
C ASP A 282 -2.13 23.88 -2.38
N GLN A 283 -1.44 23.15 -3.27
CA GLN A 283 -2.06 22.10 -4.06
C GLN A 283 -1.83 20.71 -3.46
N LEU A 284 -2.83 19.86 -3.63
CA LEU A 284 -2.75 18.41 -3.38
C LEU A 284 -2.77 17.71 -4.73
N LEU A 285 -1.63 17.12 -5.12
CA LEU A 285 -1.52 16.33 -6.35
C LEU A 285 -1.80 14.87 -6.01
N LEU A 286 -2.86 14.30 -6.58
CA LEU A 286 -3.19 12.88 -6.39
C LEU A 286 -2.09 12.01 -6.98
N MET A 287 -1.41 11.23 -6.13
CA MET A 287 -0.28 10.40 -6.52
C MET A 287 -0.65 8.92 -6.68
N ASP A 288 -1.42 8.40 -5.72
CA ASP A 288 -1.74 6.97 -5.65
C ASP A 288 -3.07 6.73 -4.93
N PHE A 289 -3.78 5.67 -5.34
CA PHE A 289 -4.97 5.17 -4.67
C PHE A 289 -4.79 3.67 -4.43
N ASN A 290 -4.82 3.26 -3.17
CA ASN A 290 -4.71 1.88 -2.73
C ASN A 290 -6.12 1.35 -2.35
N PRO A 291 -6.87 0.69 -3.24
CA PRO A 291 -8.24 0.20 -3.00
C PRO A 291 -8.22 -1.11 -2.19
N ARG A 292 -7.46 -1.17 -1.13
CA ARG A 292 -7.18 -2.37 -0.33
C ARG A 292 -6.66 -2.04 1.04
N PHE A 293 -6.50 -3.05 1.86
CA PHE A 293 -5.72 -2.93 3.08
C PHE A 293 -4.23 -2.69 2.78
N TYR A 294 -3.58 -1.84 3.54
CA TYR A 294 -2.25 -1.29 3.27
C TYR A 294 -1.28 -1.51 4.45
N GLY A 295 0.00 -1.18 4.25
CA GLY A 295 1.07 -1.53 5.18
C GLY A 295 0.94 -0.92 6.56
N GLN A 296 0.49 0.32 6.65
CA GLN A 296 0.31 1.07 7.89
C GLN A 296 -1.09 0.91 8.53
N MET A 297 -1.90 -0.07 8.12
CA MET A 297 -3.26 -0.26 8.64
C MET A 297 -3.33 -0.35 10.18
N ALA A 298 -2.29 -0.88 10.84
CA ALA A 298 -2.21 -0.87 12.29
C ALA A 298 -2.29 0.55 12.90
N PHE A 299 -1.95 1.57 12.12
CA PHE A 299 -2.04 2.97 12.53
C PHE A 299 -3.48 3.43 12.66
N GLU A 300 -4.34 3.07 11.71
CA GLU A 300 -5.76 3.40 11.75
C GLU A 300 -6.51 2.60 12.81
N LEU A 301 -6.23 1.29 12.91
CA LEU A 301 -6.79 0.45 13.97
C LEU A 301 -6.43 0.98 15.36
N GLY A 302 -5.19 1.41 15.55
CA GLY A 302 -4.73 2.05 16.79
C GLY A 302 -5.37 3.42 17.05
N ARG A 303 -5.84 4.12 16.01
CA ARG A 303 -6.59 5.37 16.07
C ARG A 303 -8.10 5.16 16.05
N GLU A 304 -8.55 4.02 16.52
CA GLU A 304 -9.97 3.67 16.70
C GLU A 304 -10.79 3.75 15.39
N LEU A 305 -10.17 3.46 14.25
CA LEU A 305 -10.87 3.30 12.98
C LEU A 305 -10.82 1.81 12.57
N PRO A 306 -11.86 1.01 12.85
CA PRO A 306 -11.88 -0.43 12.69
C PRO A 306 -12.15 -0.86 11.25
N LEU A 307 -11.24 -0.54 10.32
CA LEU A 307 -11.41 -0.76 8.89
C LEU A 307 -11.62 -2.22 8.51
N ASP A 308 -10.92 -3.14 9.20
CA ASP A 308 -11.05 -4.58 9.02
C ASP A 308 -12.44 -5.08 9.44
N GLN A 309 -12.96 -4.62 10.58
CA GLN A 309 -14.28 -4.98 11.07
C GLN A 309 -15.40 -4.39 10.18
N LEU A 310 -15.19 -3.16 9.65
CA LEU A 310 -16.12 -2.55 8.70
C LEU A 310 -16.30 -3.41 7.46
N VAL A 311 -15.21 -3.80 6.81
CA VAL A 311 -15.28 -4.61 5.59
C VAL A 311 -15.90 -5.98 5.86
N LEU A 312 -15.54 -6.63 6.98
CA LEU A 312 -16.15 -7.91 7.37
C LEU A 312 -17.65 -7.76 7.65
N ALA A 313 -18.07 -6.68 8.30
CA ALA A 313 -19.49 -6.40 8.57
C ALA A 313 -20.27 -6.25 7.26
N TYR A 314 -19.76 -5.46 6.32
CA TYR A 314 -20.41 -5.26 5.01
C TYR A 314 -20.40 -6.53 4.16
N ALA A 315 -19.31 -7.28 4.14
CA ALA A 315 -19.23 -8.61 3.50
C ALA A 315 -20.19 -9.64 4.13
N SER A 316 -20.70 -9.33 5.32
CA SER A 316 -21.67 -10.16 6.07
C SER A 316 -23.08 -9.53 6.14
N ASN A 317 -23.36 -8.50 5.31
CA ASN A 317 -24.61 -7.75 5.25
C ASN A 317 -25.02 -7.04 6.57
N ASN A 318 -24.05 -6.71 7.42
CA ASN A 318 -24.27 -5.94 8.64
C ASN A 318 -23.97 -4.43 8.42
N TYR A 319 -24.86 -3.74 7.74
CA TYR A 319 -24.70 -2.32 7.37
C TYR A 319 -24.87 -1.35 8.55
N GLU A 320 -25.57 -1.75 9.61
CA GLU A 320 -25.76 -0.90 10.82
C GLU A 320 -24.44 -0.64 11.55
N TYR A 321 -23.47 -1.55 11.44
CA TYR A 321 -22.15 -1.35 11.99
C TYR A 321 -21.45 -0.12 11.39
N GLY A 322 -21.61 0.14 10.10
CA GLY A 322 -21.06 1.31 9.43
C GLY A 322 -21.60 2.62 9.98
N LYS A 323 -22.91 2.70 10.23
CA LYS A 323 -23.55 3.88 10.87
C LYS A 323 -22.99 4.12 12.27
N THR A 324 -22.81 3.05 13.05
CA THR A 324 -22.24 3.14 14.40
C THR A 324 -20.82 3.70 14.36
N VAL A 325 -19.97 3.16 13.46
CA VAL A 325 -18.58 3.63 13.31
C VAL A 325 -18.56 5.09 12.84
N GLN A 326 -19.42 5.49 11.90
CA GLN A 326 -19.49 6.88 11.42
C GLN A 326 -19.90 7.85 12.54
N GLN A 327 -20.84 7.47 13.40
CA GLN A 327 -21.21 8.29 14.56
C GLN A 327 -20.06 8.44 15.57
N GLN A 328 -19.23 7.41 15.74
CA GLN A 328 -18.03 7.45 16.56
C GLN A 328 -16.95 8.31 15.92
N ASP A 329 -16.78 8.21 14.61
CA ASP A 329 -15.81 8.97 13.83
C ASP A 329 -16.05 10.48 13.90
N GLN A 330 -17.31 10.93 13.89
CA GLN A 330 -17.70 12.35 14.05
C GLN A 330 -17.24 12.95 15.39
N LYS A 331 -17.00 12.12 16.40
CA LYS A 331 -16.54 12.54 17.74
C LYS A 331 -15.03 12.42 17.91
N TRP A 332 -14.32 11.95 16.87
CA TRP A 332 -12.88 11.72 16.95
C TRP A 332 -12.10 13.03 17.11
N ASN A 333 -11.17 13.05 18.06
CA ASN A 333 -10.30 14.21 18.29
C ASN A 333 -9.07 14.18 17.34
N HIS A 334 -9.16 14.93 16.26
CA HIS A 334 -8.08 15.06 15.27
C HIS A 334 -6.86 15.89 15.74
N ASN A 335 -6.95 16.57 16.90
CA ASN A 335 -5.86 17.41 17.39
C ASN A 335 -4.78 16.62 18.16
N ARG A 336 -5.06 15.38 18.50
CA ARG A 336 -4.10 14.51 19.18
C ARG A 336 -3.04 14.00 18.20
N VAL A 337 -1.77 14.03 18.62
CA VAL A 337 -0.66 13.60 17.78
C VAL A 337 -0.40 12.10 17.97
N TYR A 338 -0.53 11.38 16.89
CA TYR A 338 -0.24 9.94 16.81
C TYR A 338 0.95 9.72 15.90
N ARG A 339 1.85 8.81 16.29
CA ARG A 339 3.03 8.43 15.51
C ARG A 339 3.12 6.93 15.33
N PHE A 340 3.56 6.53 14.15
CA PHE A 340 3.67 5.14 13.74
C PHE A 340 5.06 4.88 13.16
N SER A 341 5.78 3.91 13.73
CA SER A 341 7.07 3.46 13.20
C SER A 341 7.43 2.08 13.76
N ASN A 342 8.08 1.24 12.97
CA ASN A 342 8.77 0.07 13.49
C ASN A 342 10.03 0.56 14.21
N ARG A 343 9.97 0.71 15.53
CA ARG A 343 11.02 1.31 16.37
C ARG A 343 12.36 0.59 16.25
N TRP A 344 12.35 -0.73 16.14
CA TRP A 344 13.56 -1.52 15.96
C TRP A 344 14.23 -1.23 14.62
N ARG A 345 13.47 -1.29 13.53
CA ARG A 345 14.00 -0.99 12.19
C ARG A 345 14.42 0.46 12.05
N LEU A 346 13.67 1.39 12.63
CA LEU A 346 14.04 2.79 12.67
C LEU A 346 15.40 2.98 13.36
N TRP A 347 15.60 2.39 14.54
CA TRP A 347 16.87 2.44 15.26
C TRP A 347 18.01 1.86 14.42
N LEU A 348 17.81 0.70 13.80
CA LEU A 348 18.80 0.03 12.97
C LEU A 348 19.18 0.88 11.75
N ILE A 349 18.20 1.34 10.98
CA ILE A 349 18.41 2.15 9.77
C ILE A 349 19.12 3.46 10.14
N LEU A 350 18.63 4.20 11.10
CA LEU A 350 19.26 5.46 11.52
C LEU A 350 20.71 5.26 12.01
N THR A 351 20.99 4.17 12.73
CA THR A 351 22.33 3.88 13.23
C THR A 351 23.28 3.53 12.07
N THR A 352 22.86 2.64 11.16
CA THR A 352 23.70 2.23 10.01
C THR A 352 23.91 3.39 9.04
N GLN A 353 22.89 4.21 8.81
CA GLN A 353 22.98 5.39 7.96
C GLN A 353 23.84 6.51 8.59
N SER A 354 23.86 6.65 9.92
CA SER A 354 24.78 7.58 10.59
C SER A 354 26.24 7.11 10.53
N ILE A 355 26.48 5.79 10.64
CA ILE A 355 27.82 5.21 10.44
C ILE A 355 28.28 5.41 9.00
N ALA A 356 27.38 5.31 8.02
CA ALA A 356 27.66 5.54 6.60
C ALA A 356 27.84 7.04 6.24
N GLY A 357 27.58 7.96 7.17
CA GLY A 357 27.68 9.41 6.95
C GLY A 357 26.47 10.04 6.23
N ASN A 358 25.39 9.29 6.05
CA ASN A 358 24.16 9.74 5.36
C ASN A 358 23.22 10.51 6.29
N PHE A 359 23.31 10.26 7.60
CA PHE A 359 22.65 11.01 8.67
C PHE A 359 23.69 11.46 9.70
N SER A 360 23.56 12.67 10.19
CA SER A 360 24.32 13.11 11.36
C SER A 360 23.83 12.40 12.63
N TRP A 361 24.69 12.28 13.63
CA TRP A 361 24.29 11.76 14.93
C TRP A 361 23.25 12.63 15.65
N ALA A 362 23.18 13.92 15.28
CA ALA A 362 22.16 14.84 15.76
C ALA A 362 20.77 14.50 15.17
N GLU A 363 20.68 14.33 13.85
CA GLU A 363 19.45 13.91 13.17
C GLU A 363 18.98 12.55 13.68
N ARG A 364 19.91 11.59 13.86
CA ARG A 364 19.57 10.30 14.47
C ARG A 364 18.91 10.48 15.85
N ARG A 365 19.45 11.33 16.71
CA ARG A 365 18.86 11.61 18.03
C ARG A 365 17.49 12.26 17.91
N GLN A 366 17.31 13.19 16.98
CA GLN A 366 16.02 13.85 16.72
C GLN A 366 14.95 12.83 16.30
N TRP A 367 15.24 11.94 15.36
CA TRP A 367 14.31 10.92 14.92
C TRP A 367 13.95 9.88 16.00
N LEU A 368 14.91 9.48 16.82
CA LEU A 368 14.65 8.59 17.96
C LEU A 368 13.81 9.30 19.03
N ALA A 369 14.07 10.57 19.31
CA ALA A 369 13.27 11.38 20.21
C ALA A 369 11.86 11.61 19.63
N TRP A 370 11.74 11.89 18.31
CA TRP A 370 10.46 12.03 17.64
C TRP A 370 9.56 10.81 17.89
N SER A 371 10.08 9.59 17.80
CA SER A 371 9.29 8.37 17.97
C SER A 371 8.75 8.18 19.40
N SER A 372 9.32 8.89 20.40
CA SER A 372 8.94 8.82 21.81
C SER A 372 8.13 10.03 22.32
N GLN A 373 8.00 11.09 21.51
CA GLN A 373 7.34 12.35 21.90
C GLN A 373 5.87 12.47 21.44
N ALA A 374 5.28 11.40 20.92
CA ALA A 374 3.88 11.39 20.53
C ALA A 374 2.97 11.27 21.77
N ASP A 375 1.73 11.79 21.67
CA ASP A 375 0.68 11.48 22.64
C ASP A 375 0.41 9.98 22.68
N VAL A 376 0.45 9.32 21.50
CA VAL A 376 0.35 7.87 21.33
C VAL A 376 1.28 7.39 20.22
N GLY A 377 2.14 6.45 20.53
CA GLY A 377 3.04 5.81 19.56
C GLY A 377 2.65 4.38 19.24
N PHE A 378 2.67 4.01 17.95
CA PHE A 378 2.38 2.66 17.47
C PHE A 378 3.59 2.01 16.81
N ASP A 379 3.78 0.72 17.09
CA ASP A 379 4.75 -0.14 16.39
C ASP A 379 3.97 -1.24 15.64
N PRO A 380 4.11 -1.35 14.31
CA PRO A 380 3.36 -2.32 13.51
C PRO A 380 3.70 -3.78 13.82
N VAL A 381 4.89 -4.03 14.36
CA VAL A 381 5.40 -5.39 14.55
C VAL A 381 5.41 -5.81 16.03
N TYR A 382 5.53 -4.84 16.93
CA TYR A 382 5.55 -5.09 18.36
C TYR A 382 4.24 -4.69 19.05
N THR A 383 3.68 -5.64 19.82
CA THR A 383 2.65 -5.38 20.83
C THR A 383 2.97 -6.24 22.06
N ASP A 384 2.62 -5.77 23.27
CA ASP A 384 2.93 -6.47 24.53
C ASP A 384 2.24 -7.84 24.61
N ASP A 385 1.04 -7.94 24.06
CA ASP A 385 0.24 -9.16 24.02
C ASP A 385 0.65 -10.13 22.91
N ASP A 386 1.46 -9.70 21.93
CA ASP A 386 1.95 -10.53 20.81
C ASP A 386 3.38 -10.18 20.40
N PRO A 387 4.41 -10.45 21.24
CA PRO A 387 5.80 -10.03 20.99
C PRO A 387 6.57 -10.87 19.97
N ASN A 388 6.07 -12.06 19.59
CA ASN A 388 6.81 -13.00 18.77
C ASN A 388 7.09 -12.55 17.33
N PRO A 389 6.19 -11.82 16.64
CA PRO A 389 6.51 -11.25 15.31
C PRO A 389 7.75 -10.36 15.34
N ARG A 390 7.91 -9.49 16.36
CA ARG A 390 9.13 -8.67 16.51
C ARG A 390 10.38 -9.51 16.72
N ARG A 391 10.32 -10.55 17.54
CA ARG A 391 11.45 -11.47 17.75
C ARG A 391 11.85 -12.16 16.43
N ALA A 392 10.87 -12.51 15.59
CA ALA A 392 11.13 -13.10 14.29
C ALA A 392 11.73 -12.08 13.31
N ASP A 393 11.26 -10.84 13.32
CA ASP A 393 11.79 -9.74 12.50
C ASP A 393 13.28 -9.51 12.80
N ILE A 394 13.63 -9.39 14.08
CA ILE A 394 15.03 -9.22 14.53
C ILE A 394 15.89 -10.42 14.07
N LYS A 395 15.42 -11.66 14.32
CA LYS A 395 16.14 -12.87 13.90
C LYS A 395 16.33 -12.94 12.39
N SER A 396 15.34 -12.51 11.61
CA SER A 396 15.41 -12.48 10.14
C SER A 396 16.50 -11.53 9.65
N VAL A 397 16.57 -10.32 10.21
CA VAL A 397 17.61 -9.34 9.88
C VAL A 397 19.01 -9.86 10.20
N ILE A 398 19.20 -10.44 11.39
CA ILE A 398 20.49 -11.02 11.81
C ILE A 398 20.89 -12.19 10.89
N LYS A 399 19.99 -13.13 10.61
CA LYS A 399 20.25 -14.27 9.71
C LYS A 399 20.56 -13.80 8.30
N GLY A 400 19.83 -12.78 7.80
CA GLY A 400 20.09 -12.17 6.50
C GLY A 400 21.50 -11.58 6.42
N GLY A 401 21.92 -10.84 7.47
CA GLY A 401 23.26 -10.28 7.60
C GLY A 401 24.37 -11.33 7.56
N ILE A 402 24.16 -12.48 8.22
CA ILE A 402 25.13 -13.57 8.24
C ILE A 402 25.17 -14.30 6.87
N LYS A 403 24.01 -14.62 6.28
CA LYS A 403 23.92 -15.38 5.04
C LYS A 403 24.31 -14.57 3.79
N HIS A 404 23.96 -13.29 3.77
CA HIS A 404 24.11 -12.40 2.62
C HIS A 404 24.75 -11.06 3.02
N PRO A 405 25.98 -11.05 3.55
CA PRO A 405 26.60 -9.84 4.14
C PRO A 405 26.70 -8.69 3.14
N ARG A 406 27.05 -8.95 1.87
CA ARG A 406 27.15 -7.91 0.84
C ARG A 406 25.80 -7.27 0.51
N SER A 407 24.74 -8.08 0.36
CA SER A 407 23.38 -7.59 0.09
C SER A 407 22.85 -6.79 1.29
N THR A 408 23.06 -7.29 2.51
CA THR A 408 22.66 -6.64 3.74
C THR A 408 23.41 -5.32 3.92
N PHE A 409 24.71 -5.32 3.68
CA PHE A 409 25.51 -4.09 3.70
C PHE A 409 24.97 -3.08 2.68
N LYS A 410 24.74 -3.49 1.43
CA LYS A 410 24.14 -2.63 0.42
C LYS A 410 22.79 -2.07 0.87
N THR A 411 21.92 -2.89 1.46
CA THR A 411 20.58 -2.47 1.91
C THR A 411 20.66 -1.41 3.03
N PHE A 412 21.56 -1.55 3.98
CA PHE A 412 21.59 -0.71 5.18
C PHE A 412 22.62 0.43 5.15
N PHE A 413 23.60 0.38 4.28
CA PHE A 413 24.72 1.36 4.26
C PHE A 413 24.82 2.16 2.95
N SER A 414 24.14 1.75 1.85
CA SER A 414 24.16 2.54 0.62
C SER A 414 23.06 3.59 0.61
N ASN A 415 23.36 4.76 0.10
CA ASN A 415 22.41 5.78 -0.30
C ASN A 415 21.83 5.38 -1.67
N LEU A 416 20.79 4.56 -1.69
CA LEU A 416 20.08 4.24 -2.92
C LEU A 416 18.89 5.16 -3.10
#